data_bf7837d6db7547862efc51b178fe3dff
#
_entry.id   bf7837d6db7547862efc51b178fe3dff
#
_cell.length_a   1.000
_cell.length_b   1.000
_cell.length_c   1.000
_cell.angle_alpha   90.00
_cell.angle_beta   90.00
_cell.angle_gamma   90.00
#
_symmetry.space_group_name_H-M   'P 1'
#
loop_
_entity.id
_entity.type
_entity.pdbx_description
1 polymer ?
#
loop_
_entity_poly.entity_id
_entity_poly.type
_entity_poly.pdbx_seq_one_letter_code
_entity_poly.pdbx_strand_id
1 'polypeptide(L)'
;MLSRALLACLLAATLAGCGGLASWFAPATGTVTGHVQIRACGGANRPQQTGCPAQPMAGAALTFQPVGAASPSKITTDSSGAYRIDLKPGTYRVHATEQGSTRQGFAGFSGPTTVTVGAGKTVTADFTYTIQLL
;
A
#
# COMPACT_ATOMS: atom_id res chain seq x y z
N MET A 1 -18.92 -0.83 74.49
CA MET A 1 -18.77 0.39 73.70
C MET A 1 -17.66 0.14 72.70
N LEU A 2 -18.00 -0.61 71.69
CA LEU A 2 -17.05 -1.00 70.62
C LEU A 2 -17.52 -0.40 69.32
N SER A 3 -16.54 0.03 68.55
CA SER A 3 -16.62 -0.01 67.09
C SER A 3 -17.29 1.09 66.32
N ARG A 4 -16.55 2.15 66.13
CA ARG A 4 -16.84 3.15 65.05
C ARG A 4 -15.59 3.61 64.32
N ALA A 5 -14.59 2.76 64.15
CA ALA A 5 -13.32 3.11 63.54
C ALA A 5 -12.84 2.10 62.46
N LEU A 6 -13.71 1.51 61.67
CA LEU A 6 -13.34 0.54 60.65
C LEU A 6 -14.10 0.71 59.32
N LEU A 7 -14.44 1.94 58.94
CA LEU A 7 -15.14 2.16 57.69
C LEU A 7 -14.54 3.31 56.83
N ALA A 8 -13.23 3.53 56.86
CA ALA A 8 -12.60 4.64 56.12
C ALA A 8 -11.33 4.23 55.34
N CYS A 9 -11.14 2.97 54.99
CA CYS A 9 -9.95 2.56 54.19
C CYS A 9 -10.24 1.74 52.95
N LEU A 10 -11.39 1.92 52.29
CA LEU A 10 -11.74 1.10 51.12
C LEU A 10 -12.15 1.94 49.87
N LEU A 11 -11.59 3.13 49.69
CA LEU A 11 -11.94 3.99 48.54
C LEU A 11 -10.72 4.66 47.89
N ALA A 12 -9.55 4.04 47.83
CA ALA A 12 -8.38 4.62 47.19
C ALA A 12 -7.53 3.57 46.45
N ALA A 13 -8.16 2.75 45.58
CA ALA A 13 -7.39 1.81 44.73
C ALA A 13 -8.10 1.50 43.41
N THR A 14 -8.50 2.51 42.64
CA THR A 14 -9.02 2.28 41.27
C THR A 14 -8.66 3.39 40.31
N LEU A 15 -7.39 3.78 40.21
CA LEU A 15 -6.93 4.74 39.19
C LEU A 15 -5.52 4.45 38.69
N ALA A 16 -5.13 3.18 38.60
CA ALA A 16 -3.86 2.81 37.97
C ALA A 16 -4.05 1.59 37.06
N GLY A 17 -4.81 1.72 36.00
CA GLY A 17 -5.12 0.60 35.13
C GLY A 17 -5.39 0.90 33.66
N CYS A 18 -5.04 2.08 33.14
CA CYS A 18 -5.28 2.39 31.73
C CYS A 18 -4.03 2.40 30.84
N GLY A 19 -2.92 1.89 31.30
CA GLY A 19 -1.66 1.87 30.52
C GLY A 19 -1.31 0.56 29.83
N GLY A 20 -2.01 -0.55 30.09
CA GLY A 20 -1.56 -1.89 29.69
C GLY A 20 -2.28 -2.55 28.51
N LEU A 21 -3.41 -2.04 28.06
CA LEU A 21 -4.21 -2.71 27.02
C LEU A 21 -3.93 -2.25 25.60
N ALA A 22 -3.25 -1.12 25.40
CA ALA A 22 -2.93 -0.61 24.07
C ALA A 22 -1.90 -1.47 23.30
N SER A 23 -1.09 -2.25 24.02
CA SER A 23 -0.09 -3.12 23.37
C SER A 23 -0.67 -4.40 22.76
N TRP A 24 -1.88 -4.78 23.15
CA TRP A 24 -2.53 -6.02 22.66
C TRP A 24 -3.25 -5.83 21.33
N PHE A 25 -3.45 -4.58 20.91
CA PHE A 25 -4.09 -4.21 19.64
C PHE A 25 -3.10 -3.61 18.64
N ALA A 26 -1.84 -4.04 18.65
CA ALA A 26 -0.92 -3.70 17.58
C ALA A 26 -1.50 -4.21 16.26
N PRO A 27 -1.61 -3.36 15.22
CA PRO A 27 -2.17 -3.78 13.95
C PRO A 27 -1.34 -4.94 13.37
N ALA A 28 -2.02 -6.03 13.01
CA ALA A 28 -1.38 -7.22 12.43
C ALA A 28 -0.92 -6.99 10.99
N THR A 29 -1.24 -5.82 10.39
CA THR A 29 -0.94 -5.45 9.01
C THR A 29 -0.36 -4.05 8.93
N GLY A 30 0.33 -3.77 7.84
CA GLY A 30 0.61 -2.43 7.37
C GLY A 30 -0.10 -2.18 6.05
N THR A 31 -0.08 -0.96 5.57
CA THR A 31 -0.79 -0.54 4.35
C THR A 31 0.22 -0.12 3.29
N VAL A 32 0.00 -0.56 2.05
CA VAL A 32 0.68 0.00 0.87
C VAL A 32 -0.36 0.78 0.06
N THR A 33 -0.01 2.01 -0.28
CA THR A 33 -0.83 2.89 -1.12
C THR A 33 0.00 3.42 -2.28
N GLY A 34 -0.63 3.87 -3.33
CA GLY A 34 0.08 4.52 -4.44
C GLY A 34 -0.83 4.73 -5.64
N HIS A 35 -0.21 5.22 -6.70
CA HIS A 35 -0.86 5.46 -7.98
C HIS A 35 -0.10 4.76 -9.09
N VAL A 36 -0.84 4.30 -10.08
CA VAL A 36 -0.29 3.83 -11.34
C VAL A 36 -0.68 4.81 -12.43
N GLN A 37 0.31 5.29 -13.17
CA GLN A 37 0.14 6.22 -14.27
C GLN A 37 0.57 5.58 -15.58
N ILE A 38 -0.05 5.99 -16.68
CA ILE A 38 0.35 5.61 -18.03
C ILE A 38 0.91 6.82 -18.77
N ARG A 39 1.99 6.62 -19.50
CA ARG A 39 2.57 7.59 -20.45
C ARG A 39 2.66 6.95 -21.82
N ALA A 40 2.02 7.55 -22.79
CA ALA A 40 2.15 7.16 -24.19
C ALA A 40 3.06 8.15 -24.90
N CYS A 41 4.22 7.67 -25.34
CA CYS A 41 5.27 8.47 -25.97
C CYS A 41 5.50 8.02 -27.41
N GLY A 42 5.77 8.98 -28.33
CA GLY A 42 6.05 8.68 -29.74
C GLY A 42 4.82 8.75 -30.64
N GLY A 43 4.99 8.36 -31.88
CA GLY A 43 4.03 8.43 -32.97
C GLY A 43 4.57 9.22 -34.15
N ALA A 44 4.32 8.74 -35.37
CA ALA A 44 4.94 9.18 -36.62
C ALA A 44 4.76 10.67 -36.98
N ASN A 45 3.91 11.40 -36.27
CA ASN A 45 3.55 12.78 -36.63
C ASN A 45 3.94 13.86 -35.61
N ARG A 46 4.75 13.53 -34.56
CA ARG A 46 5.15 14.52 -33.55
C ARG A 46 6.58 14.38 -33.10
N PRO A 47 7.57 14.72 -33.96
CA PRO A 47 8.99 14.60 -33.59
C PRO A 47 9.45 15.59 -32.51
N GLN A 48 8.62 16.51 -32.05
CA GLN A 48 8.98 17.56 -31.08
C GLN A 48 8.14 17.57 -29.81
N GLN A 49 7.47 16.48 -29.49
CA GLN A 49 6.72 16.42 -28.23
C GLN A 49 7.69 16.17 -27.06
N THR A 50 8.22 17.24 -26.50
CA THR A 50 8.93 17.24 -25.24
C THR A 50 7.93 16.98 -24.11
N GLY A 51 7.86 15.73 -23.67
CA GLY A 51 7.06 15.31 -22.52
C GLY A 51 5.78 14.59 -22.90
N CYS A 52 5.71 13.33 -22.51
CA CYS A 52 4.47 12.55 -22.61
C CYS A 52 3.67 12.80 -21.35
N PRO A 53 2.45 13.36 -21.42
CA PRO A 53 1.66 13.58 -20.22
C PRO A 53 1.34 12.26 -19.54
N ALA A 54 1.48 12.24 -18.21
CA ALA A 54 1.05 11.12 -17.41
C ALA A 54 -0.45 11.19 -17.19
N GLN A 55 -1.13 10.07 -17.32
CA GLN A 55 -2.55 9.91 -17.04
C GLN A 55 -2.78 8.79 -16.04
N PRO A 56 -3.82 8.86 -15.20
CA PRO A 56 -4.17 7.75 -14.31
C PRO A 56 -4.40 6.46 -15.11
N MET A 57 -3.87 5.35 -14.60
CA MET A 57 -4.08 4.04 -15.21
C MET A 57 -5.06 3.23 -14.37
N ALA A 58 -6.30 3.19 -14.79
CA ALA A 58 -7.32 2.34 -14.20
C ALA A 58 -7.14 0.88 -14.61
N GLY A 59 -7.43 -0.06 -13.72
CA GLY A 59 -7.40 -1.50 -14.02
C GLY A 59 -5.99 -2.10 -14.11
N ALA A 60 -4.95 -1.39 -13.68
CA ALA A 60 -3.62 -1.96 -13.56
C ALA A 60 -3.57 -2.99 -12.42
N ALA A 61 -3.11 -4.20 -12.71
CA ALA A 61 -2.98 -5.25 -11.72
C ALA A 61 -1.59 -5.21 -11.07
N LEU A 62 -1.57 -5.12 -9.75
CA LEU A 62 -0.37 -5.17 -8.93
C LEU A 62 -0.35 -6.49 -8.15
N THR A 63 0.78 -7.17 -8.18
CA THR A 63 1.02 -8.41 -7.43
C THR A 63 2.15 -8.18 -6.44
N PHE A 64 1.87 -8.39 -5.16
CA PHE A 64 2.82 -8.32 -4.05
C PHE A 64 3.19 -9.75 -3.65
N GLN A 65 4.38 -10.19 -4.06
CA GLN A 65 4.91 -11.51 -3.75
C GLN A 65 5.78 -11.43 -2.50
N PRO A 66 5.39 -12.05 -1.37
CA PRO A 66 6.25 -12.10 -0.19
C PRO A 66 7.59 -12.76 -0.51
N VAL A 67 8.66 -12.26 0.08
CA VAL A 67 9.95 -12.94 0.05
C VAL A 67 9.85 -14.16 0.98
N GLY A 68 9.67 -15.34 0.39
CA GLY A 68 9.41 -16.59 1.10
C GLY A 68 8.35 -17.43 0.40
N ALA A 69 7.83 -18.45 1.07
CA ALA A 69 6.90 -19.44 0.50
C ALA A 69 5.41 -19.07 0.60
N ALA A 70 5.07 -17.83 1.00
CA ALA A 70 3.68 -17.39 1.15
C ALA A 70 3.04 -17.02 -0.19
N SER A 71 1.72 -17.10 -0.26
CA SER A 71 0.94 -16.77 -1.46
C SER A 71 1.00 -15.26 -1.75
N PRO A 72 1.02 -14.86 -3.03
CA PRO A 72 0.99 -13.45 -3.42
C PRO A 72 -0.37 -12.81 -3.13
N SER A 73 -0.33 -11.51 -2.84
CA SER A 73 -1.52 -10.66 -2.75
C SER A 73 -1.64 -9.81 -4.01
N LYS A 74 -2.88 -9.63 -4.48
CA LYS A 74 -3.16 -8.89 -5.71
C LYS A 74 -4.16 -7.77 -5.45
N ILE A 75 -3.99 -6.66 -6.16
CA ILE A 75 -4.91 -5.53 -6.17
C ILE A 75 -4.97 -4.93 -7.58
N THR A 76 -6.07 -4.28 -7.89
CA THR A 76 -6.27 -3.57 -9.15
C THR A 76 -6.52 -2.10 -8.84
N THR A 77 -5.97 -1.19 -9.64
CA THR A 77 -6.17 0.24 -9.49
C THR A 77 -7.60 0.66 -9.86
N ASP A 78 -8.09 1.66 -9.16
CA ASP A 78 -9.38 2.29 -9.44
C ASP A 78 -9.34 3.23 -10.67
N SER A 79 -10.44 3.95 -10.91
CA SER A 79 -10.57 4.89 -12.04
C SER A 79 -9.60 6.07 -11.98
N SER A 80 -9.08 6.39 -10.82
CA SER A 80 -8.05 7.44 -10.61
C SER A 80 -6.63 6.89 -10.68
N GLY A 81 -6.45 5.61 -10.98
CA GLY A 81 -5.17 4.93 -10.94
C GLY A 81 -4.65 4.66 -9.54
N ALA A 82 -5.44 4.91 -8.50
CA ALA A 82 -5.06 4.71 -7.12
C ALA A 82 -5.29 3.27 -6.67
N TYR A 83 -4.49 2.82 -5.69
CA TYR A 83 -4.68 1.55 -5.02
C TYR A 83 -4.32 1.64 -3.53
N ARG A 84 -4.91 0.73 -2.77
CA ARG A 84 -4.60 0.54 -1.35
C ARG A 84 -4.73 -0.94 -1.02
N ILE A 85 -3.72 -1.51 -0.37
CA ILE A 85 -3.71 -2.90 0.05
C ILE A 85 -3.11 -3.02 1.45
N ASP A 86 -3.75 -3.82 2.30
CA ASP A 86 -3.24 -4.15 3.63
C ASP A 86 -2.49 -5.49 3.56
N LEU A 87 -1.25 -5.49 4.01
CA LEU A 87 -0.34 -6.63 3.93
C LEU A 87 0.25 -6.94 5.32
N LYS A 88 0.56 -8.19 5.55
CA LYS A 88 1.33 -8.58 6.75
C LYS A 88 2.70 -7.90 6.73
N PRO A 89 3.29 -7.59 7.91
CA PRO A 89 4.66 -7.08 7.94
C PRO A 89 5.63 -8.02 7.23
N GLY A 90 6.49 -7.43 6.40
CA GLY A 90 7.45 -8.21 5.62
C GLY A 90 7.92 -7.47 4.39
N THR A 91 8.77 -8.12 3.61
CA THR A 91 9.30 -7.61 2.34
C THR A 91 8.61 -8.31 1.18
N TYR A 92 8.19 -7.53 0.19
CA TYR A 92 7.44 -7.99 -0.97
C TYR A 92 8.14 -7.57 -2.25
N ARG A 93 8.24 -8.47 -3.21
CA ARG A 93 8.53 -8.14 -4.61
C ARG A 93 7.25 -7.70 -5.28
N VAL A 94 7.31 -6.59 -6.01
CA VAL A 94 6.12 -6.03 -6.67
C VAL A 94 6.25 -6.22 -8.17
N HIS A 95 5.18 -6.74 -8.75
CA HIS A 95 5.01 -6.88 -10.19
C HIS A 95 3.74 -6.17 -10.61
N ALA A 96 3.86 -5.27 -11.57
CA ALA A 96 2.73 -4.56 -12.16
C ALA A 96 2.50 -5.09 -13.58
N THR A 97 1.22 -5.34 -13.91
CA THR A 97 0.81 -5.80 -15.23
C THR A 97 -0.39 -5.02 -15.71
N GLU A 98 -0.48 -4.78 -17.00
CA GLU A 98 -1.68 -4.23 -17.63
C GLU A 98 -2.64 -5.37 -17.96
N GLN A 99 -3.90 -5.26 -17.54
CA GLN A 99 -4.93 -6.21 -17.96
C GLN A 99 -5.48 -5.82 -19.32
N GLY A 100 -5.34 -6.73 -20.28
CA GLY A 100 -6.12 -6.71 -21.53
C GLY A 100 -5.60 -5.79 -22.62
N SER A 101 -4.36 -5.34 -22.62
CA SER A 101 -3.86 -4.54 -23.73
C SER A 101 -3.07 -5.37 -24.73
N THR A 102 -3.63 -5.45 -25.94
CA THR A 102 -2.93 -5.89 -27.16
C THR A 102 -2.27 -4.71 -27.88
N ARG A 103 -1.78 -3.71 -27.13
CA ARG A 103 -1.17 -2.52 -27.73
C ARG A 103 0.17 -2.88 -28.36
N GLN A 104 0.31 -2.56 -29.64
CA GLN A 104 1.58 -2.69 -30.36
C GLN A 104 2.53 -1.58 -29.89
N GLY A 105 3.69 -1.98 -29.40
CA GLY A 105 4.73 -1.06 -28.92
C GLY A 105 5.59 -1.70 -27.85
N PHE A 106 6.70 -1.06 -27.55
CA PHE A 106 7.52 -1.42 -26.38
C PHE A 106 6.88 -0.80 -25.14
N ALA A 107 6.50 -1.63 -24.20
CA ALA A 107 5.86 -1.21 -22.97
C ALA A 107 6.63 -1.71 -21.76
N GLY A 108 6.65 -0.90 -20.69
CA GLY A 108 7.32 -1.28 -19.46
C GLY A 108 6.78 -0.53 -18.25
N PHE A 109 6.80 -1.22 -17.11
CA PHE A 109 6.57 -0.60 -15.82
C PHE A 109 7.89 -0.12 -15.21
N SER A 110 7.86 1.07 -14.62
CA SER A 110 8.90 1.60 -13.76
C SER A 110 8.32 1.93 -12.39
N GLY A 111 9.09 1.70 -11.33
CA GLY A 111 8.69 1.91 -9.96
C GLY A 111 9.47 1.00 -9.01
N PRO A 112 9.15 1.00 -7.72
CA PRO A 112 9.83 0.15 -6.75
C PRO A 112 9.56 -1.32 -7.02
N THR A 113 10.62 -2.10 -7.19
CA THR A 113 10.54 -3.56 -7.38
C THR A 113 10.38 -4.32 -6.06
N THR A 114 10.65 -3.66 -4.95
CA THR A 114 10.57 -4.21 -3.60
C THR A 114 9.97 -3.19 -2.65
N VAL A 115 9.08 -3.65 -1.78
CA VAL A 115 8.42 -2.84 -0.75
C VAL A 115 8.54 -3.56 0.58
N THR A 116 8.94 -2.84 1.64
CA THR A 116 8.96 -3.37 3.01
C THR A 116 7.82 -2.76 3.81
N VAL A 117 6.97 -3.60 4.35
CA VAL A 117 5.77 -3.24 5.10
C VAL A 117 6.01 -3.50 6.59
N GLY A 118 5.82 -2.48 7.41
CA GLY A 118 5.85 -2.60 8.88
C GLY A 118 4.44 -2.63 9.47
N ALA A 119 4.27 -3.26 10.62
CA ALA A 119 2.99 -3.27 11.33
C ALA A 119 2.53 -1.85 11.66
N GLY A 120 1.29 -1.50 11.31
CA GLY A 120 0.71 -0.17 11.51
C GLY A 120 1.35 0.94 10.68
N LYS A 121 2.22 0.63 9.73
CA LYS A 121 2.89 1.61 8.87
C LYS A 121 2.20 1.68 7.51
N THR A 122 2.22 2.88 6.94
CA THR A 122 1.81 3.11 5.55
C THR A 122 3.05 3.38 4.71
N VAL A 123 3.15 2.67 3.59
CA VAL A 123 4.23 2.82 2.60
C VAL A 123 3.59 3.28 1.29
N THR A 124 4.19 4.26 0.64
CA THR A 124 3.77 4.71 -0.69
C THR A 124 4.64 4.08 -1.76
N ALA A 125 4.01 3.52 -2.80
CA ALA A 125 4.69 2.94 -3.94
C ALA A 125 3.94 3.31 -5.23
N ASP A 126 4.53 4.20 -6.03
CA ASP A 126 3.97 4.67 -7.29
C ASP A 126 4.64 3.99 -8.48
N PHE A 127 3.86 3.73 -9.52
CA PHE A 127 4.32 3.06 -10.73
C PHE A 127 3.95 3.88 -11.97
N THR A 128 4.82 3.82 -12.97
CA THR A 128 4.56 4.41 -14.27
C THR A 128 4.66 3.34 -15.35
N TYR A 129 3.63 3.21 -16.13
CA TYR A 129 3.60 2.38 -17.35
C TYR A 129 3.89 3.27 -18.56
N THR A 130 4.97 2.98 -19.26
CA THR A 130 5.36 3.74 -20.45
C THR A 130 5.14 2.90 -21.69
N ILE A 131 4.41 3.44 -22.66
CA ILE A 131 4.20 2.87 -23.99
C ILE A 131 4.97 3.73 -24.97
N GLN A 132 5.83 3.10 -25.77
CA GLN A 132 6.43 3.73 -26.97
C GLN A 132 5.60 3.36 -28.20
N LEU A 133 4.94 4.35 -28.77
CA LEU A 133 4.23 4.20 -30.04
C LEU A 133 5.25 4.29 -31.18
N LEU A 134 5.18 3.34 -32.10
CA LEU A 134 6.02 3.29 -33.32
C LEU A 134 5.49 4.25 -34.38
#